data_253168a3f7f16add1e4ec718777910ba
#
_entry.id   253168a3f7f16add1e4ec718777910ba
#
_cell.length_a   1.000
_cell.length_b   1.000
_cell.length_c   1.000
_cell.angle_alpha   90.00
_cell.angle_beta   90.00
_cell.angle_gamma   90.00
#
_symmetry.space_group_name_H-M   'P 1'
#
loop_
_entity.id
_entity.type
_entity.pdbx_description
1 polymer ?
#
loop_
_entity_poly.entity_id
_entity_poly.type
_entity_poly.pdbx_seq_one_letter_code
_entity_poly.pdbx_strand_id
1 'polypeptide(L)'
;MSKKLAAKASLIQLPPPPSPAAGAAAAAAGAGAAATAVGAARHSEVMEHRPKTAPGSMAHFMASQSTAVREAEALRERLKAFDGATPVRPLDPATVRPSRWANRHEASFADAAFAALKADIEAAGGNVQPVSVRSVAPMLNGSTPDGALFELAFGHRRHRACLELGLPLLAMVTELDDRELFETMERENRARKNLSAWEQGGMYKRALDEGLYPSQRKLSESLGVDVSLVSKSLSLARLPNAVVLAFASPLEIQFRWAQPLAEALQKDPDALISRAQRIQQSGRSMPAPKVLAMLLGADEPPLLNRSTPGHRVIEGTAGRQALMTRDARGRVFVKFAAGVLSDDEEAALAIAIERLLLRP
;
A
#
# COMPACT_ATOMS: atom_id res chain seq x y z
N MET A 1 8.52 -33.43 -12.18
CA MET A 1 7.84 -32.84 -13.35
C MET A 1 8.64 -31.63 -13.89
N SER A 2 9.89 -31.85 -14.35
CA SER A 2 10.76 -30.70 -14.72
C SER A 2 11.53 -30.87 -16.04
N LYS A 3 11.16 -31.81 -16.90
CA LYS A 3 11.84 -32.03 -18.20
C LYS A 3 11.06 -31.56 -19.44
N LYS A 4 9.83 -31.10 -19.31
CA LYS A 4 8.99 -30.63 -20.45
C LYS A 4 9.02 -29.11 -20.71
N LEU A 5 9.57 -28.32 -19.81
CA LEU A 5 9.69 -26.86 -19.97
C LEU A 5 11.00 -26.43 -20.64
N ALA A 6 12.06 -27.22 -20.54
CA ALA A 6 13.36 -26.93 -21.19
C ALA A 6 13.36 -27.12 -22.71
N ALA A 7 12.45 -27.95 -23.24
CA ALA A 7 12.39 -28.26 -24.68
C ALA A 7 11.61 -27.21 -25.52
N LYS A 8 10.91 -26.26 -24.90
CA LYS A 8 10.20 -25.19 -25.61
C LYS A 8 10.94 -23.85 -25.69
N ALA A 9 12.03 -23.70 -24.92
CA ALA A 9 12.83 -22.48 -24.94
C ALA A 9 13.85 -22.42 -26.11
N SER A 10 14.11 -23.53 -26.79
CA SER A 10 15.09 -23.62 -27.88
C SER A 10 14.55 -23.29 -29.28
N LEU A 11 13.28 -22.88 -29.38
CA LEU A 11 12.62 -22.58 -30.66
C LEU A 11 12.43 -21.09 -30.95
N ILE A 12 12.89 -20.21 -30.05
CA ILE A 12 12.84 -18.76 -30.27
C ILE A 12 14.24 -18.32 -30.76
N GLN A 13 14.42 -18.30 -32.08
CA GLN A 13 15.56 -17.62 -32.71
C GLN A 13 15.25 -16.13 -32.78
N LEU A 14 15.91 -15.34 -31.92
CA LEU A 14 15.95 -13.88 -32.06
C LEU A 14 16.96 -13.51 -33.16
N PRO A 15 16.65 -12.55 -34.05
CA PRO A 15 17.63 -12.04 -34.99
C PRO A 15 18.80 -11.36 -34.26
N PRO A 16 20.04 -11.47 -34.75
CA PRO A 16 21.18 -10.85 -34.11
C PRO A 16 21.10 -9.33 -34.14
N PRO A 17 21.63 -8.63 -33.13
CA PRO A 17 21.69 -7.18 -33.10
C PRO A 17 22.63 -6.67 -34.20
N PRO A 18 22.38 -5.48 -34.79
CA PRO A 18 23.27 -4.90 -35.76
C PRO A 18 24.64 -4.59 -35.15
N SER A 19 25.71 -5.03 -35.76
CA SER A 19 27.09 -4.77 -35.39
C SER A 19 27.41 -3.29 -35.48
N PRO A 20 28.12 -2.71 -34.50
CA PRO A 20 28.63 -1.34 -34.62
C PRO A 20 29.83 -1.35 -35.57
N ALA A 21 29.71 -0.60 -36.67
CA ALA A 21 30.80 -0.36 -37.59
C ALA A 21 31.89 0.47 -36.91
N ALA A 22 33.08 -0.11 -36.89
CA ALA A 22 34.31 0.53 -36.47
C ALA A 22 34.66 1.68 -37.41
N GLY A 23 34.97 2.85 -36.82
CA GLY A 23 35.56 3.97 -37.49
C GLY A 23 36.38 4.78 -36.49
N ALA A 24 37.64 4.35 -36.30
CA ALA A 24 38.56 5.08 -35.45
C ALA A 24 39.38 6.09 -36.27
N ALA A 25 39.71 7.17 -35.58
CA ALA A 25 40.85 8.05 -35.68
C ALA A 25 41.03 8.98 -36.89
N ALA A 26 41.04 10.28 -36.60
CA ALA A 26 42.28 11.04 -36.68
C ALA A 26 42.08 12.50 -36.29
N ALA A 27 43.04 13.00 -35.64
CA ALA A 27 43.22 14.22 -34.90
C ALA A 27 43.35 15.52 -35.75
N ALA A 28 43.10 16.62 -35.02
CA ALA A 28 43.89 17.86 -34.99
C ALA A 28 43.52 19.01 -35.96
N ALA A 29 43.27 20.13 -35.27
CA ALA A 29 43.70 21.51 -35.54
C ALA A 29 43.10 22.31 -36.71
N GLY A 30 42.58 23.48 -36.35
CA GLY A 30 42.46 24.63 -37.22
C GLY A 30 41.31 25.57 -36.89
N ALA A 31 41.66 26.70 -36.26
CA ALA A 31 40.77 27.85 -36.04
C ALA A 31 40.43 28.55 -37.35
N GLY A 32 39.25 29.18 -37.42
CA GLY A 32 39.05 30.28 -38.34
C GLY A 32 37.64 30.48 -38.88
N ALA A 33 36.98 31.53 -38.37
CA ALA A 33 36.11 32.49 -39.04
C ALA A 33 34.95 32.08 -39.96
N ALA A 34 33.77 32.46 -39.47
CA ALA A 34 32.66 33.13 -40.17
C ALA A 34 32.41 32.84 -41.66
N ALA A 35 31.19 32.35 -41.93
CA ALA A 35 30.24 33.04 -42.81
C ALA A 35 29.05 32.14 -43.16
N THR A 36 27.88 32.70 -43.02
CA THR A 36 26.59 32.35 -43.58
C THR A 36 26.61 31.55 -44.88
N ALA A 37 26.04 30.33 -44.86
CA ALA A 37 25.45 29.78 -46.06
C ALA A 37 24.32 28.80 -45.68
N VAL A 38 23.13 29.16 -46.03
CA VAL A 38 21.93 28.33 -46.10
C VAL A 38 22.20 27.13 -47.01
N GLY A 39 22.52 25.98 -46.42
CA GLY A 39 22.73 24.72 -47.14
C GLY A 39 21.43 23.94 -47.23
N ALA A 40 20.77 24.04 -48.35
CA ALA A 40 19.63 23.23 -48.76
C ALA A 40 19.94 21.74 -48.59
N ALA A 41 19.20 21.07 -47.70
CA ALA A 41 19.12 19.61 -47.69
C ALA A 41 18.62 19.15 -49.06
N ARG A 42 19.51 18.46 -49.80
CA ARG A 42 19.12 17.77 -51.01
C ARG A 42 18.19 16.63 -50.61
N HIS A 43 16.90 16.86 -50.70
CA HIS A 43 15.92 15.82 -50.89
C HIS A 43 16.26 15.12 -52.20
N SER A 44 16.62 13.88 -52.16
CA SER A 44 16.61 13.00 -53.34
C SER A 44 15.14 12.95 -53.77
N GLU A 45 14.76 13.83 -54.64
CA GLU A 45 13.51 13.69 -55.38
C GLU A 45 13.63 12.40 -56.17
N VAL A 46 12.95 11.36 -55.70
CA VAL A 46 12.53 10.25 -56.54
C VAL A 46 11.64 10.90 -57.58
N MET A 47 12.17 11.13 -58.79
CA MET A 47 11.39 11.59 -59.92
C MET A 47 10.27 10.59 -60.17
N GLU A 48 9.08 10.87 -59.60
CA GLU A 48 7.84 10.20 -60.01
C GLU A 48 7.65 10.46 -61.49
N HIS A 49 7.86 9.46 -62.31
CA HIS A 49 7.51 9.47 -63.73
C HIS A 49 5.99 9.58 -63.83
N ARG A 50 5.48 10.82 -63.88
CA ARG A 50 4.08 11.05 -64.16
C ARG A 50 3.78 10.60 -65.59
N PRO A 51 2.91 9.62 -65.77
CA PRO A 51 2.51 9.18 -67.14
C PRO A 51 1.84 10.31 -67.90
N LYS A 52 2.36 10.57 -69.04
CA LYS A 52 1.92 11.71 -69.93
C LYS A 52 0.67 11.40 -70.75
N THR A 53 0.05 10.21 -70.64
CA THR A 53 -1.14 9.80 -71.37
C THR A 53 -2.30 9.47 -70.45
N ALA A 54 -3.54 9.76 -70.79
CA ALA A 54 -4.73 9.52 -69.99
C ALA A 54 -4.88 8.03 -69.53
N PRO A 55 -4.60 7.02 -70.41
CA PRO A 55 -4.61 5.63 -69.98
C PRO A 55 -3.49 5.31 -68.88
N GLY A 56 -2.32 5.93 -69.04
CA GLY A 56 -1.21 5.77 -68.11
C GLY A 56 -1.50 6.40 -66.77
N SER A 57 -2.16 7.56 -66.73
CA SER A 57 -2.62 8.21 -65.49
C SER A 57 -3.65 7.37 -64.76
N MET A 58 -4.59 6.76 -65.48
CA MET A 58 -5.62 5.89 -64.92
C MET A 58 -5.01 4.61 -64.34
N ALA A 59 -4.08 3.97 -65.07
CA ALA A 59 -3.36 2.79 -64.60
C ALA A 59 -2.51 3.10 -63.37
N HIS A 60 -1.84 4.25 -63.31
CA HIS A 60 -1.06 4.70 -62.14
C HIS A 60 -1.97 4.99 -60.93
N PHE A 61 -3.11 5.63 -61.19
CA PHE A 61 -4.10 5.88 -60.13
C PHE A 61 -4.68 4.56 -59.55
N MET A 62 -5.05 3.61 -60.43
CA MET A 62 -5.51 2.30 -59.99
C MET A 62 -4.42 1.51 -59.25
N ALA A 63 -3.16 1.59 -59.68
CA ALA A 63 -2.04 0.97 -58.99
C ALA A 63 -1.79 1.60 -57.62
N SER A 64 -1.82 2.93 -57.50
CA SER A 64 -1.65 3.63 -56.23
C SER A 64 -2.81 3.38 -55.26
N GLN A 65 -4.05 3.32 -55.73
CA GLN A 65 -5.19 2.89 -54.90
C GLN A 65 -5.05 1.44 -54.44
N SER A 66 -4.59 0.54 -55.30
CA SER A 66 -4.40 -0.87 -54.91
C SER A 66 -3.27 -1.05 -53.90
N THR A 67 -2.20 -0.25 -53.97
CA THR A 67 -1.13 -0.24 -52.98
C THR A 67 -1.61 0.34 -51.64
N ALA A 68 -2.32 1.45 -51.64
CA ALA A 68 -2.90 2.05 -50.44
C ALA A 68 -3.91 1.11 -49.76
N VAL A 69 -4.73 0.41 -50.54
CA VAL A 69 -5.67 -0.59 -49.99
C VAL A 69 -4.92 -1.76 -49.39
N ARG A 70 -3.88 -2.29 -50.01
CA ARG A 70 -3.04 -3.35 -49.49
C ARG A 70 -2.29 -2.93 -48.21
N GLU A 71 -1.78 -1.72 -48.19
CA GLU A 71 -1.14 -1.16 -46.97
C GLU A 71 -2.15 -1.00 -45.82
N ALA A 72 -3.36 -0.50 -46.14
CA ALA A 72 -4.42 -0.40 -45.12
C ALA A 72 -4.85 -1.76 -44.60
N GLU A 73 -4.95 -2.78 -45.44
CA GLU A 73 -5.26 -4.16 -45.05
C GLU A 73 -4.13 -4.75 -44.21
N ALA A 74 -2.88 -4.57 -44.61
CA ALA A 74 -1.71 -5.03 -43.86
C ALA A 74 -1.61 -4.34 -42.50
N LEU A 75 -1.90 -3.05 -42.42
CA LEU A 75 -1.97 -2.31 -41.13
C LEU A 75 -3.11 -2.80 -40.25
N ARG A 76 -4.28 -3.05 -40.83
CA ARG A 76 -5.42 -3.64 -40.09
C ARG A 76 -5.10 -5.02 -39.58
N GLU A 77 -4.43 -5.86 -40.34
CA GLU A 77 -4.02 -7.19 -39.91
C GLU A 77 -2.97 -7.12 -38.77
N ARG A 78 -2.01 -6.19 -38.88
CA ARG A 78 -1.07 -5.91 -37.78
C ARG A 78 -1.79 -5.40 -36.53
N LEU A 79 -2.78 -4.52 -36.68
CA LEU A 79 -3.58 -4.03 -35.54
C LEU A 79 -4.37 -5.14 -34.88
N LYS A 80 -4.92 -6.10 -35.64
CA LYS A 80 -5.59 -7.28 -35.09
C LYS A 80 -4.67 -8.13 -34.20
N ALA A 81 -3.37 -8.19 -34.49
CA ALA A 81 -2.40 -8.89 -33.66
C ALA A 81 -2.23 -8.23 -32.27
N PHE A 82 -2.64 -6.98 -32.11
CA PHE A 82 -2.63 -6.23 -30.86
C PHE A 82 -4.03 -6.10 -30.23
N ASP A 83 -5.05 -6.75 -30.81
CA ASP A 83 -6.39 -6.76 -30.23
C ASP A 83 -6.33 -7.39 -28.82
N GLY A 84 -6.81 -6.64 -27.83
CA GLY A 84 -6.73 -7.03 -26.41
C GLY A 84 -5.39 -6.79 -25.74
N ALA A 85 -4.37 -6.26 -26.44
CA ALA A 85 -3.11 -5.86 -25.79
C ALA A 85 -3.28 -4.53 -25.07
N THR A 86 -2.90 -4.49 -23.78
CA THR A 86 -2.86 -3.23 -23.04
C THR A 86 -1.64 -2.43 -23.46
N PRO A 87 -1.80 -1.19 -23.96
CA PRO A 87 -0.68 -0.39 -24.42
C PRO A 87 0.25 -0.01 -23.25
N VAL A 88 1.53 -0.28 -23.40
CA VAL A 88 2.58 0.16 -22.48
C VAL A 88 3.31 1.32 -23.11
N ARG A 89 3.44 2.43 -22.38
CA ARG A 89 4.11 3.64 -22.87
C ARG A 89 4.87 4.35 -21.74
N PRO A 90 5.94 5.08 -22.06
CA PRO A 90 6.61 5.95 -21.11
C PRO A 90 5.73 7.19 -20.83
N LEU A 91 5.59 7.53 -19.55
CA LEU A 91 4.90 8.73 -19.06
C LEU A 91 5.86 9.58 -18.25
N ASP A 92 5.59 10.87 -18.18
CA ASP A 92 6.21 11.74 -17.17
C ASP A 92 5.61 11.37 -15.79
N PRO A 93 6.41 10.91 -14.82
CA PRO A 93 5.91 10.54 -13.50
C PRO A 93 5.21 11.68 -12.77
N ALA A 94 5.53 12.95 -13.08
CA ALA A 94 4.86 14.12 -12.50
C ALA A 94 3.39 14.26 -12.96
N THR A 95 3.01 13.66 -14.10
CA THR A 95 1.63 13.66 -14.60
C THR A 95 0.77 12.53 -14.01
N VAL A 96 1.36 11.69 -13.17
CA VAL A 96 0.70 10.53 -12.54
C VAL A 96 0.51 10.81 -11.06
N ARG A 97 -0.74 10.86 -10.60
CA ARG A 97 -1.04 11.00 -9.17
C ARG A 97 -1.26 9.65 -8.52
N PRO A 98 -0.99 9.51 -7.21
CA PRO A 98 -1.44 8.36 -6.44
C PRO A 98 -2.96 8.27 -6.42
N SER A 99 -3.52 7.07 -6.36
CA SER A 99 -4.95 6.92 -6.16
C SER A 99 -5.38 7.45 -4.80
N ARG A 100 -6.58 8.05 -4.75
CA ARG A 100 -7.20 8.51 -3.49
C ARG A 100 -7.45 7.37 -2.49
N TRP A 101 -7.58 6.14 -2.95
CA TRP A 101 -7.71 4.96 -2.10
C TRP A 101 -6.37 4.33 -1.69
N ALA A 102 -5.25 4.83 -2.22
CA ALA A 102 -3.94 4.37 -1.79
C ALA A 102 -3.73 4.69 -0.32
N ASN A 103 -3.37 3.69 0.47
CA ASN A 103 -3.11 3.84 1.91
C ASN A 103 -1.72 3.30 2.25
N ARG A 104 -0.69 3.79 1.53
CA ARG A 104 0.69 3.45 1.86
C ARG A 104 1.24 4.41 2.89
N HIS A 105 1.70 3.85 3.98
CA HIS A 105 2.42 4.61 5.00
C HIS A 105 3.78 5.06 4.45
N GLU A 106 4.18 6.32 4.71
CA GLU A 106 5.47 6.90 4.26
C GLU A 106 6.68 6.03 4.64
N ALA A 107 6.63 5.33 5.77
CA ALA A 107 7.67 4.40 6.19
C ALA A 107 7.99 3.30 5.16
N SER A 108 7.07 2.97 4.26
CA SER A 108 7.29 1.99 3.18
C SER A 108 8.14 2.51 2.03
N PHE A 109 8.48 3.81 2.03
CA PHE A 109 9.39 4.45 1.09
C PHE A 109 10.76 4.79 1.70
N ALA A 110 10.96 4.50 3.00
CA ALA A 110 12.20 4.77 3.71
C ALA A 110 13.01 3.49 4.05
N ASP A 111 12.54 2.31 3.61
CA ASP A 111 13.16 1.04 3.91
C ASP A 111 14.35 0.71 2.96
N ALA A 112 15.26 -0.16 3.39
CA ALA A 112 16.40 -0.60 2.59
C ALA A 112 15.96 -1.27 1.27
N ALA A 113 14.79 -1.91 1.25
CA ALA A 113 14.23 -2.51 0.05
C ALA A 113 13.75 -1.46 -0.98
N PHE A 114 13.35 -0.27 -0.54
CA PHE A 114 13.06 0.83 -1.45
C PHE A 114 14.33 1.42 -2.03
N ALA A 115 15.39 1.60 -1.21
CA ALA A 115 16.68 2.07 -1.67
C ALA A 115 17.28 1.14 -2.74
N ALA A 116 17.21 -0.17 -2.53
CA ALA A 116 17.65 -1.16 -3.52
C ALA A 116 16.84 -1.07 -4.83
N LEU A 117 15.51 -1.00 -4.74
CA LEU A 117 14.64 -0.83 -5.91
C LEU A 117 14.95 0.47 -6.69
N LYS A 118 15.25 1.56 -5.98
CA LYS A 118 15.60 2.84 -6.59
C LYS A 118 16.93 2.74 -7.35
N ALA A 119 17.93 2.08 -6.77
CA ALA A 119 19.21 1.83 -7.42
C ALA A 119 19.07 0.94 -8.69
N ASP A 120 18.22 -0.09 -8.63
CA ASP A 120 17.94 -0.96 -9.79
C ASP A 120 17.26 -0.16 -10.93
N ILE A 121 16.31 0.72 -10.60
CA ILE A 121 15.61 1.59 -11.57
C ILE A 121 16.58 2.60 -12.18
N GLU A 122 17.48 3.17 -11.39
CA GLU A 122 18.51 4.09 -11.86
C GLU A 122 19.47 3.40 -12.83
N ALA A 123 19.96 2.22 -12.46
CA ALA A 123 20.86 1.43 -13.30
C ALA A 123 20.21 0.99 -14.63
N ALA A 124 18.90 0.72 -14.62
CA ALA A 124 18.13 0.34 -15.82
C ALA A 124 17.68 1.55 -16.67
N GLY A 125 17.84 2.80 -16.19
CA GLY A 125 17.34 4.01 -16.85
C GLY A 125 15.82 4.15 -16.84
N GLY A 126 15.11 3.44 -15.97
CA GLY A 126 13.66 3.45 -15.81
C GLY A 126 13.14 2.14 -15.19
N ASN A 127 11.83 2.07 -14.95
CA ASN A 127 11.21 0.85 -14.42
C ASN A 127 11.04 -0.21 -15.52
N VAL A 128 11.68 -1.34 -15.41
CA VAL A 128 11.56 -2.48 -16.35
C VAL A 128 10.15 -3.07 -16.32
N GLN A 129 9.57 -3.22 -15.14
CA GLN A 129 8.22 -3.71 -14.98
C GLN A 129 7.22 -2.53 -14.98
N PRO A 130 6.26 -2.48 -15.90
CA PRO A 130 5.31 -1.36 -16.00
C PRO A 130 4.48 -1.20 -14.72
N VAL A 131 4.09 0.03 -14.42
CA VAL A 131 3.02 0.34 -13.47
C VAL A 131 1.67 0.31 -14.18
N SER A 132 0.57 0.22 -13.45
CA SER A 132 -0.77 0.35 -14.03
C SER A 132 -1.38 1.68 -13.64
N VAL A 133 -1.88 2.39 -14.63
CA VAL A 133 -2.54 3.69 -14.46
C VAL A 133 -3.87 3.70 -15.22
N ARG A 134 -4.81 4.52 -14.76
CA ARG A 134 -5.99 4.89 -15.56
C ARG A 134 -5.87 6.33 -16.03
N SER A 135 -6.51 6.67 -17.14
CA SER A 135 -6.69 8.05 -17.57
C SER A 135 -7.62 8.77 -16.60
N VAL A 136 -7.28 10.00 -16.22
CA VAL A 136 -8.17 10.89 -15.47
C VAL A 136 -8.85 11.79 -16.47
N ALA A 137 -10.19 11.69 -16.55
CA ALA A 137 -10.96 12.57 -17.42
C ALA A 137 -10.72 14.04 -17.02
N PRO A 138 -10.37 14.93 -17.94
CA PRO A 138 -10.27 16.35 -17.63
C PRO A 138 -11.65 16.85 -17.19
N MET A 139 -11.68 17.63 -16.09
CA MET A 139 -12.92 18.34 -15.73
C MET A 139 -13.34 19.29 -16.85
N LEU A 140 -14.59 19.81 -16.80
CA LEU A 140 -15.17 20.71 -17.79
C LEU A 140 -14.28 21.86 -18.28
N ASN A 141 -13.23 22.20 -17.52
CA ASN A 141 -12.25 23.25 -17.83
C ASN A 141 -10.94 22.74 -18.48
N GLY A 142 -10.86 21.47 -18.86
CA GLY A 142 -9.71 20.91 -19.58
C GLY A 142 -8.47 20.59 -18.73
N SER A 143 -8.52 20.82 -17.43
CA SER A 143 -7.43 20.47 -16.50
C SER A 143 -7.97 19.82 -15.23
N THR A 144 -7.20 18.86 -14.68
CA THR A 144 -7.44 18.35 -13.33
C THR A 144 -6.90 19.36 -12.31
N PRO A 145 -7.47 19.46 -11.10
CA PRO A 145 -7.03 20.44 -10.09
C PRO A 145 -5.54 20.36 -9.73
N ASP A 146 -4.94 19.21 -9.93
CA ASP A 146 -3.53 18.88 -9.62
C ASP A 146 -2.66 18.73 -10.87
N GLY A 147 -3.19 19.02 -12.07
CA GLY A 147 -2.47 18.84 -13.33
C GLY A 147 -2.22 17.38 -13.72
N ALA A 148 -2.68 16.41 -12.95
CA ALA A 148 -2.48 14.99 -13.24
C ALA A 148 -3.35 14.54 -14.41
N LEU A 149 -2.73 13.79 -15.33
CA LEU A 149 -3.41 13.18 -16.47
C LEU A 149 -3.80 11.72 -16.20
N PHE A 150 -3.12 11.11 -15.24
CA PHE A 150 -3.28 9.70 -14.90
C PHE A 150 -3.39 9.50 -13.40
N GLU A 151 -4.07 8.41 -12.99
CA GLU A 151 -4.17 7.96 -11.60
C GLU A 151 -3.61 6.54 -11.49
N LEU A 152 -2.74 6.33 -10.51
CA LEU A 152 -1.99 5.09 -10.32
C LEU A 152 -2.88 4.02 -9.68
N ALA A 153 -3.05 2.88 -10.37
CA ALA A 153 -3.71 1.71 -9.81
C ALA A 153 -2.75 0.88 -8.94
N PHE A 154 -1.56 0.56 -9.45
CA PHE A 154 -0.53 -0.13 -8.68
C PHE A 154 0.88 0.21 -9.19
N GLY A 155 1.88 -0.09 -8.34
CA GLY A 155 3.29 0.23 -8.63
C GLY A 155 3.78 1.50 -7.95
N HIS A 156 3.19 1.91 -6.83
CA HIS A 156 3.50 3.15 -6.08
C HIS A 156 5.00 3.33 -5.79
N ARG A 157 5.73 2.26 -5.45
CA ARG A 157 7.19 2.34 -5.17
C ARG A 157 7.98 2.65 -6.44
N ARG A 158 7.61 2.05 -7.58
CA ARG A 158 8.27 2.35 -8.87
C ARG A 158 7.98 3.77 -9.33
N HIS A 159 6.73 4.21 -9.22
CA HIS A 159 6.35 5.59 -9.50
C HIS A 159 7.15 6.58 -8.65
N ARG A 160 7.22 6.37 -7.33
CA ARG A 160 7.98 7.23 -6.40
C ARG A 160 9.47 7.24 -6.76
N ALA A 161 10.07 6.10 -7.07
CA ALA A 161 11.47 6.02 -7.47
C ALA A 161 11.73 6.77 -8.79
N CYS A 162 10.90 6.57 -9.82
CA CYS A 162 11.03 7.30 -11.09
C CYS A 162 10.85 8.81 -10.89
N LEU A 163 9.90 9.23 -10.05
CA LEU A 163 9.66 10.64 -9.72
C LEU A 163 10.89 11.28 -9.04
N GLU A 164 11.47 10.59 -8.07
CA GLU A 164 12.67 11.09 -7.36
C GLU A 164 13.95 11.11 -8.23
N LEU A 165 14.04 10.20 -9.21
CA LEU A 165 15.16 10.10 -10.14
C LEU A 165 14.99 10.97 -11.39
N GLY A 166 13.80 11.53 -11.63
CA GLY A 166 13.49 12.26 -12.87
C GLY A 166 13.52 11.37 -14.12
N LEU A 167 13.26 10.05 -13.96
CA LEU A 167 13.27 9.09 -15.05
C LEU A 167 11.85 8.83 -15.59
N PRO A 168 11.70 8.49 -16.89
CA PRO A 168 10.40 8.16 -17.46
C PRO A 168 9.78 6.94 -16.77
N LEU A 169 8.46 7.00 -16.55
CA LEU A 169 7.68 5.94 -15.93
C LEU A 169 7.04 5.07 -17.01
N LEU A 170 7.47 3.83 -17.14
CA LEU A 170 6.83 2.86 -18.03
C LEU A 170 5.51 2.41 -17.41
N ALA A 171 4.40 2.65 -18.11
CA ALA A 171 3.05 2.44 -17.59
C ALA A 171 2.12 1.75 -18.59
N MET A 172 1.30 0.83 -18.08
CA MET A 172 0.12 0.31 -18.77
C MET A 172 -1.05 1.26 -18.49
N VAL A 173 -1.65 1.78 -19.55
CA VAL A 173 -2.82 2.67 -19.46
C VAL A 173 -4.07 1.84 -19.71
N THR A 174 -4.97 1.81 -18.72
CA THR A 174 -6.21 1.05 -18.75
C THR A 174 -7.37 1.98 -18.41
N GLU A 175 -8.46 1.87 -19.12
CA GLU A 175 -9.70 2.57 -18.77
C GLU A 175 -10.38 1.81 -17.63
N LEU A 176 -10.46 2.43 -16.46
CA LEU A 176 -11.04 1.85 -15.24
C LEU A 176 -11.98 2.88 -14.61
N ASP A 177 -13.16 2.45 -14.20
CA ASP A 177 -13.99 3.24 -13.30
C ASP A 177 -13.43 3.21 -11.86
N ASP A 178 -14.04 3.94 -10.95
CA ASP A 178 -13.58 4.04 -9.56
C ASP A 178 -13.62 2.70 -8.82
N ARG A 179 -14.62 1.87 -9.11
CA ARG A 179 -14.78 0.55 -8.51
C ARG A 179 -13.75 -0.43 -9.07
N GLU A 180 -13.60 -0.47 -10.37
CA GLU A 180 -12.61 -1.31 -11.05
C GLU A 180 -11.18 -0.96 -10.63
N LEU A 181 -10.88 0.34 -10.49
CA LEU A 181 -9.61 0.81 -9.97
C LEU A 181 -9.38 0.30 -8.54
N PHE A 182 -10.38 0.45 -7.65
CA PHE A 182 -10.29 -0.01 -6.27
C PHE A 182 -10.11 -1.54 -6.18
N GLU A 183 -10.89 -2.31 -6.95
CA GLU A 183 -10.79 -3.77 -7.01
C GLU A 183 -9.43 -4.25 -7.53
N THR A 184 -8.89 -3.56 -8.54
CA THR A 184 -7.57 -3.84 -9.11
C THR A 184 -6.47 -3.57 -8.07
N MET A 185 -6.56 -2.44 -7.36
CA MET A 185 -5.63 -2.09 -6.29
C MET A 185 -5.69 -3.11 -5.14
N GLU A 186 -6.88 -3.51 -4.72
CA GLU A 186 -7.07 -4.47 -3.63
C GLU A 186 -6.53 -5.84 -4.00
N ARG A 187 -6.82 -6.33 -5.21
CA ARG A 187 -6.35 -7.62 -5.71
C ARG A 187 -4.81 -7.68 -5.74
N GLU A 188 -4.16 -6.63 -6.21
CA GLU A 188 -2.70 -6.54 -6.22
C GLU A 188 -2.13 -6.48 -4.79
N ASN A 189 -2.72 -5.66 -3.92
CA ASN A 189 -2.30 -5.54 -2.54
C ASN A 189 -2.47 -6.86 -1.76
N ARG A 190 -3.58 -7.58 -1.95
CA ARG A 190 -3.85 -8.86 -1.31
C ARG A 190 -2.85 -9.96 -1.73
N ALA A 191 -2.35 -9.90 -2.95
CA ALA A 191 -1.32 -10.83 -3.43
C ALA A 191 0.05 -10.62 -2.74
N ARG A 192 0.23 -9.52 -2.02
CA ARG A 192 1.48 -9.21 -1.31
C ARG A 192 1.55 -9.94 0.02
N LYS A 193 2.70 -10.52 0.33
CA LYS A 193 2.95 -11.24 1.59
C LYS A 193 2.92 -10.34 2.85
N ASN A 194 3.07 -9.02 2.69
CA ASN A 194 3.32 -8.07 3.79
C ASN A 194 2.26 -6.96 3.87
N LEU A 195 1.02 -7.22 3.44
CA LEU A 195 -0.05 -6.24 3.62
C LEU A 195 -0.41 -6.13 5.11
N SER A 196 -0.29 -4.94 5.67
CA SER A 196 -0.73 -4.66 7.03
C SER A 196 -2.25 -4.72 7.13
N ALA A 197 -2.74 -5.39 8.18
CA ALA A 197 -4.16 -5.45 8.49
C ALA A 197 -4.79 -4.06 8.68
N TRP A 198 -4.01 -3.13 9.24
CA TRP A 198 -4.41 -1.73 9.44
C TRP A 198 -4.50 -0.96 8.11
N GLU A 199 -3.52 -1.11 7.22
CA GLU A 199 -3.56 -0.49 5.89
C GLU A 199 -4.74 -0.99 5.06
N GLN A 200 -4.99 -2.29 5.06
CA GLN A 200 -6.14 -2.88 4.38
C GLN A 200 -7.46 -2.33 4.94
N GLY A 201 -7.56 -2.25 6.27
CA GLY A 201 -8.72 -1.68 6.94
C GLY A 201 -8.96 -0.21 6.58
N GLY A 202 -7.89 0.58 6.49
CA GLY A 202 -7.94 1.98 6.07
C GLY A 202 -8.45 2.15 4.65
N MET A 203 -8.03 1.28 3.74
CA MET A 203 -8.50 1.25 2.35
C MET A 203 -10.00 0.90 2.28
N TYR A 204 -10.44 -0.14 3.00
CA TYR A 204 -11.86 -0.52 3.06
C TYR A 204 -12.74 0.55 3.71
N LYS A 205 -12.25 1.16 4.80
CA LYS A 205 -12.94 2.26 5.48
C LYS A 205 -13.19 3.43 4.52
N ARG A 206 -12.16 3.87 3.80
CA ARG A 206 -12.27 4.98 2.84
C ARG A 206 -13.25 4.66 1.73
N ALA A 207 -13.22 3.44 1.15
CA ALA A 207 -14.15 3.03 0.11
C ALA A 207 -15.62 3.05 0.56
N LEU A 208 -15.88 2.73 1.83
CA LEU A 208 -17.22 2.80 2.41
C LEU A 208 -17.64 4.24 2.75
N ASP A 209 -16.73 5.01 3.34
CA ASP A 209 -16.98 6.39 3.75
C ASP A 209 -17.23 7.30 2.53
N GLU A 210 -16.55 7.07 1.41
CA GLU A 210 -16.76 7.79 0.15
C GLU A 210 -17.94 7.23 -0.68
N GLY A 211 -18.64 6.23 -0.18
CA GLY A 211 -19.82 5.67 -0.83
C GLY A 211 -19.55 4.81 -2.07
N LEU A 212 -18.30 4.37 -2.29
CA LEU A 212 -17.95 3.47 -3.40
C LEU A 212 -18.72 2.15 -3.29
N TYR A 213 -18.97 1.69 -2.07
CA TYR A 213 -19.82 0.55 -1.76
C TYR A 213 -20.85 0.90 -0.70
N PRO A 214 -22.13 0.49 -0.86
CA PRO A 214 -23.19 0.83 0.08
C PRO A 214 -23.10 0.09 1.42
N SER A 215 -22.32 -1.00 1.50
CA SER A 215 -22.16 -1.79 2.73
C SER A 215 -20.93 -2.68 2.70
N GLN A 216 -20.49 -3.12 3.90
CA GLN A 216 -19.40 -4.08 4.05
C GLN A 216 -19.66 -5.39 3.30
N ARG A 217 -20.92 -5.85 3.26
CA ARG A 217 -21.34 -7.05 2.55
C ARG A 217 -21.14 -6.88 1.05
N LYS A 218 -21.55 -5.74 0.47
CA LYS A 218 -21.38 -5.46 -0.95
C LYS A 218 -19.90 -5.30 -1.32
N LEU A 219 -19.12 -4.69 -0.45
CA LEU A 219 -17.67 -4.63 -0.60
C LEU A 219 -17.04 -6.04 -0.62
N SER A 220 -17.40 -6.91 0.32
CA SER A 220 -16.87 -8.27 0.39
C SER A 220 -17.29 -9.12 -0.82
N GLU A 221 -18.53 -9.02 -1.26
CA GLU A 221 -19.07 -9.71 -2.45
C GLU A 221 -18.28 -9.30 -3.72
N SER A 222 -18.06 -8.00 -3.91
CA SER A 222 -17.33 -7.45 -5.06
C SER A 222 -15.86 -7.88 -5.09
N LEU A 223 -15.20 -7.89 -3.94
CA LEU A 223 -13.79 -8.29 -3.81
C LEU A 223 -13.58 -9.80 -3.76
N GLY A 224 -14.64 -10.59 -3.62
CA GLY A 224 -14.56 -12.05 -3.43
C GLY A 224 -13.83 -12.44 -2.13
N VAL A 225 -14.01 -11.67 -1.05
CA VAL A 225 -13.39 -11.90 0.26
C VAL A 225 -14.46 -12.20 1.32
N ASP A 226 -14.04 -12.84 2.41
CA ASP A 226 -14.93 -13.11 3.53
C ASP A 226 -15.35 -11.82 4.25
N VAL A 227 -16.64 -11.70 4.59
CA VAL A 227 -17.20 -10.54 5.31
C VAL A 227 -16.50 -10.35 6.67
N SER A 228 -16.11 -11.46 7.33
CA SER A 228 -15.41 -11.39 8.62
C SER A 228 -14.02 -10.76 8.48
N LEU A 229 -13.33 -10.98 7.36
CA LEU A 229 -12.06 -10.31 7.05
C LEU A 229 -12.26 -8.80 6.92
N VAL A 230 -13.27 -8.39 6.15
CA VAL A 230 -13.62 -6.97 5.98
C VAL A 230 -13.96 -6.33 7.32
N SER A 231 -14.80 -6.99 8.13
CA SER A 231 -15.21 -6.50 9.45
C SER A 231 -14.02 -6.34 10.40
N LYS A 232 -13.12 -7.32 10.47
CA LYS A 232 -11.90 -7.26 11.31
C LYS A 232 -10.97 -6.13 10.86
N SER A 233 -10.75 -5.99 9.54
CA SER A 233 -9.94 -4.91 8.99
C SER A 233 -10.50 -3.54 9.34
N LEU A 234 -11.81 -3.36 9.21
CA LEU A 234 -12.51 -2.11 9.55
C LEU A 234 -12.44 -1.81 11.05
N SER A 235 -12.52 -2.83 11.91
CA SER A 235 -12.37 -2.65 13.35
C SER A 235 -10.99 -2.09 13.70
N LEU A 236 -9.93 -2.58 13.05
CA LEU A 236 -8.56 -2.04 13.21
C LEU A 236 -8.42 -0.61 12.68
N ALA A 237 -9.03 -0.30 11.54
CA ALA A 237 -9.00 1.04 10.96
C ALA A 237 -9.81 2.08 11.75
N ARG A 238 -10.70 1.64 12.63
CA ARG A 238 -11.52 2.48 13.52
C ARG A 238 -10.92 2.68 14.89
N LEU A 239 -9.77 2.06 15.18
CA LEU A 239 -9.07 2.28 16.45
C LEU A 239 -8.74 3.76 16.65
N PRO A 240 -8.86 4.29 17.87
CA PRO A 240 -8.40 5.64 18.20
C PRO A 240 -6.93 5.82 17.83
N ASN A 241 -6.58 7.01 17.33
CA ASN A 241 -5.21 7.31 16.92
C ASN A 241 -4.19 7.08 18.04
N ALA A 242 -4.56 7.37 19.29
CA ALA A 242 -3.73 7.10 20.45
C ALA A 242 -3.33 5.62 20.55
N VAL A 243 -4.25 4.70 20.27
CA VAL A 243 -3.99 3.25 20.32
C VAL A 243 -3.06 2.82 19.19
N VAL A 244 -3.25 3.36 17.98
CA VAL A 244 -2.39 3.08 16.82
C VAL A 244 -0.97 3.57 17.07
N LEU A 245 -0.81 4.78 17.59
CA LEU A 245 0.49 5.40 17.92
C LEU A 245 1.21 4.76 19.13
N ALA A 246 0.54 3.89 19.88
CA ALA A 246 1.21 3.10 20.94
C ALA A 246 2.13 2.02 20.39
N PHE A 247 1.92 1.59 19.13
CA PHE A 247 2.81 0.67 18.42
C PHE A 247 3.95 1.44 17.77
N ALA A 248 5.11 0.82 17.60
CA ALA A 248 6.25 1.43 16.92
C ALA A 248 5.93 1.73 15.45
N SER A 249 5.09 0.91 14.82
CA SER A 249 4.52 1.14 13.50
C SER A 249 3.10 0.60 13.42
N PRO A 250 2.17 1.29 12.76
CA PRO A 250 0.84 0.75 12.46
C PRO A 250 0.88 -0.56 11.66
N LEU A 251 1.98 -0.79 10.94
CA LEU A 251 2.20 -2.00 10.13
C LEU A 251 2.37 -3.27 10.98
N GLU A 252 2.67 -3.14 12.27
CA GLU A 252 2.81 -4.26 13.20
C GLU A 252 1.47 -4.79 13.70
N ILE A 253 0.37 -4.04 13.51
CA ILE A 253 -0.95 -4.43 13.98
C ILE A 253 -1.48 -5.60 13.14
N GLN A 254 -1.80 -6.72 13.82
CA GLN A 254 -2.18 -7.97 13.17
C GLN A 254 -3.68 -8.21 13.19
N PHE A 255 -4.22 -8.90 12.18
CA PHE A 255 -5.65 -9.26 12.08
C PHE A 255 -6.22 -9.95 13.31
N ARG A 256 -5.44 -10.83 13.94
CA ARG A 256 -5.85 -11.55 15.16
C ARG A 256 -6.11 -10.65 16.37
N TRP A 257 -5.63 -9.41 16.35
CA TRP A 257 -5.79 -8.42 17.42
C TRP A 257 -7.05 -7.57 17.26
N ALA A 258 -7.74 -7.68 16.12
CA ALA A 258 -8.94 -6.89 15.82
C ALA A 258 -10.02 -7.09 16.88
N GLN A 259 -10.33 -8.35 17.22
CA GLN A 259 -11.38 -8.66 18.17
C GLN A 259 -11.01 -8.22 19.61
N PRO A 260 -9.87 -8.61 20.20
CA PRO A 260 -9.53 -8.16 21.56
C PRO A 260 -9.42 -6.64 21.70
N LEU A 261 -8.90 -5.93 20.70
CA LEU A 261 -8.84 -4.47 20.74
C LEU A 261 -10.23 -3.82 20.61
N ALA A 262 -11.10 -4.37 19.74
CA ALA A 262 -12.48 -3.90 19.62
C ALA A 262 -13.29 -4.13 20.91
N GLU A 263 -13.14 -5.29 21.53
CA GLU A 263 -13.79 -5.60 22.82
C GLU A 263 -13.29 -4.67 23.94
N ALA A 264 -11.98 -4.43 24.01
CA ALA A 264 -11.40 -3.51 25.00
C ALA A 264 -11.91 -2.07 24.76
N LEU A 265 -11.98 -1.62 23.51
CA LEU A 265 -12.51 -0.30 23.14
C LEU A 265 -13.98 -0.17 23.49
N GLN A 266 -14.78 -1.22 23.28
CA GLN A 266 -16.21 -1.21 23.60
C GLN A 266 -16.46 -1.25 25.11
N LYS A 267 -15.63 -1.97 25.86
CA LYS A 267 -15.76 -2.16 27.31
C LYS A 267 -15.40 -0.89 28.09
N ASP A 268 -14.28 -0.27 27.77
CA ASP A 268 -13.77 0.91 28.48
C ASP A 268 -12.83 1.71 27.54
N PRO A 269 -13.38 2.62 26.71
CA PRO A 269 -12.58 3.43 25.79
C PRO A 269 -11.52 4.28 26.49
N ASP A 270 -11.90 4.87 27.64
CA ASP A 270 -11.04 5.82 28.37
C ASP A 270 -9.83 5.12 28.98
N ALA A 271 -10.03 3.93 29.55
CA ALA A 271 -8.95 3.13 30.07
C ALA A 271 -8.01 2.67 28.96
N LEU A 272 -8.53 2.25 27.79
CA LEU A 272 -7.71 1.85 26.65
C LEU A 272 -6.85 3.02 26.14
N ILE A 273 -7.46 4.20 25.97
CA ILE A 273 -6.75 5.41 25.53
C ILE A 273 -5.69 5.84 26.56
N SER A 274 -6.02 5.81 27.87
CA SER A 274 -5.08 6.15 28.92
C SER A 274 -3.86 5.22 28.97
N ARG A 275 -4.07 3.90 28.73
CA ARG A 275 -2.97 2.93 28.61
C ARG A 275 -2.10 3.22 27.38
N ALA A 276 -2.72 3.52 26.25
CA ALA A 276 -2.03 3.87 25.02
C ALA A 276 -1.15 5.12 25.21
N GLN A 277 -1.65 6.15 25.87
CA GLN A 277 -0.89 7.37 26.18
C GLN A 277 0.29 7.10 27.11
N ARG A 278 0.10 6.27 28.15
CA ARG A 278 1.20 5.84 29.05
C ARG A 278 2.31 5.09 28.29
N ILE A 279 1.94 4.22 27.35
CA ILE A 279 2.91 3.51 26.51
C ILE A 279 3.72 4.51 25.68
N GLN A 280 3.07 5.48 25.04
CA GLN A 280 3.74 6.52 24.26
C GLN A 280 4.69 7.37 25.13
N GLN A 281 4.25 7.78 26.31
CA GLN A 281 5.06 8.59 27.25
C GLN A 281 6.28 7.83 27.79
N SER A 282 6.23 6.50 27.83
CA SER A 282 7.37 5.70 28.28
C SER A 282 8.60 5.81 27.38
N GLY A 283 8.44 6.25 26.13
CA GLY A 283 9.50 6.44 25.14
C GLY A 283 10.27 5.17 24.77
N ARG A 284 9.83 4.00 25.26
CA ARG A 284 10.50 2.72 25.03
C ARG A 284 9.93 2.04 23.82
N SER A 285 10.77 1.70 22.85
CA SER A 285 10.40 0.78 21.78
C SER A 285 10.18 -0.61 22.38
N MET A 286 8.95 -1.12 22.25
CA MET A 286 8.55 -2.43 22.77
C MET A 286 8.04 -3.32 21.64
N PRO A 287 8.25 -4.65 21.72
CA PRO A 287 7.65 -5.57 20.75
C PRO A 287 6.12 -5.44 20.72
N ALA A 288 5.53 -5.47 19.53
CA ALA A 288 4.10 -5.26 19.34
C ALA A 288 3.18 -6.21 20.18
N PRO A 289 3.51 -7.49 20.42
CA PRO A 289 2.74 -8.32 21.32
C PRO A 289 2.72 -7.83 22.79
N LYS A 290 3.82 -7.21 23.26
CA LYS A 290 3.88 -6.62 24.59
C LYS A 290 3.04 -5.35 24.67
N VAL A 291 3.09 -4.50 23.65
CA VAL A 291 2.20 -3.33 23.52
C VAL A 291 0.73 -3.75 23.59
N LEU A 292 0.35 -4.80 22.86
CA LEU A 292 -1.01 -5.36 22.92
C LEU A 292 -1.37 -5.79 24.35
N ALA A 293 -0.52 -6.55 25.02
CA ALA A 293 -0.75 -7.02 26.39
C ALA A 293 -0.99 -5.85 27.35
N MET A 294 -0.17 -4.80 27.26
CA MET A 294 -0.32 -3.58 28.05
C MET A 294 -1.63 -2.83 27.73
N LEU A 295 -1.99 -2.71 26.46
CA LEU A 295 -3.25 -2.11 26.03
C LEU A 295 -4.47 -2.86 26.59
N LEU A 296 -4.40 -4.19 26.64
CA LEU A 296 -5.44 -5.04 27.22
C LEU A 296 -5.41 -5.10 28.76
N GLY A 297 -4.41 -4.46 29.41
CA GLY A 297 -4.32 -4.40 30.86
C GLY A 297 -3.65 -5.62 31.50
N ALA A 298 -2.91 -6.43 30.74
CA ALA A 298 -2.26 -7.63 31.26
C ALA A 298 -1.11 -7.33 32.27
N ASP A 299 -0.50 -6.15 32.17
CA ASP A 299 0.58 -5.67 33.07
C ASP A 299 0.06 -4.75 34.20
N GLU A 300 -1.24 -4.44 34.20
CA GLU A 300 -1.81 -3.74 35.35
C GLU A 300 -2.06 -4.75 36.47
N PRO A 301 -1.51 -4.54 37.66
CA PRO A 301 -2.04 -5.23 38.84
C PRO A 301 -3.56 -4.95 38.80
N PRO A 302 -4.43 -5.95 39.07
CA PRO A 302 -5.87 -5.78 38.96
C PRO A 302 -6.22 -4.47 39.65
N LEU A 303 -6.68 -3.49 38.81
CA LEU A 303 -7.14 -2.19 39.34
C LEU A 303 -8.22 -2.51 40.33
N LEU A 304 -7.87 -2.37 41.60
CA LEU A 304 -8.80 -2.43 42.69
C LEU A 304 -9.78 -1.28 42.42
N ASN A 305 -10.93 -1.62 41.78
CA ASN A 305 -11.93 -0.66 41.35
C ASN A 305 -12.40 0.12 42.58
N ARG A 306 -11.95 1.35 42.72
CA ARG A 306 -12.28 2.25 43.82
C ARG A 306 -13.78 2.63 43.90
N SER A 307 -14.57 2.20 42.92
CA SER A 307 -15.92 2.77 42.72
C SER A 307 -17.07 1.77 42.78
N THR A 308 -16.82 0.48 43.10
CA THR A 308 -17.94 -0.48 43.25
C THR A 308 -18.45 -0.47 44.66
N PRO A 309 -19.77 -0.29 44.88
CA PRO A 309 -20.34 -0.36 46.23
C PRO A 309 -20.02 -1.72 46.88
N GLY A 310 -19.33 -1.70 48.05
CA GLY A 310 -18.91 -2.90 48.75
C GLY A 310 -17.42 -3.25 48.70
N HIS A 311 -16.60 -2.44 48.02
CA HIS A 311 -15.15 -2.61 47.96
C HIS A 311 -14.45 -1.52 48.79
N ARG A 312 -13.55 -1.91 49.67
CA ARG A 312 -12.72 -0.99 50.47
C ARG A 312 -11.24 -1.38 50.31
N VAL A 313 -10.45 -0.43 49.85
CA VAL A 313 -8.98 -0.58 49.83
C VAL A 313 -8.43 -0.18 51.22
N ILE A 314 -7.63 -1.02 51.78
CA ILE A 314 -6.87 -0.77 53.03
C ILE A 314 -5.43 -0.49 52.59
N GLU A 315 -4.96 0.72 52.82
CA GLU A 315 -3.59 1.13 52.48
C GLU A 315 -2.71 1.03 53.70
N GLY A 316 -1.57 0.34 53.56
CA GLY A 316 -0.53 0.22 54.56
C GLY A 316 0.71 1.05 54.23
N THR A 317 1.72 0.97 55.06
CA THR A 317 3.02 1.59 54.84
C THR A 317 3.77 0.93 53.65
N ALA A 318 4.69 1.63 53.02
CA ALA A 318 5.54 1.15 51.94
C ALA A 318 4.77 0.64 50.69
N GLY A 319 3.56 1.21 50.38
CA GLY A 319 2.78 0.83 49.22
C GLY A 319 2.05 -0.52 49.34
N ARG A 320 2.04 -1.14 50.52
CA ARG A 320 1.30 -2.40 50.82
C ARG A 320 -0.20 -2.11 50.84
N GLN A 321 -0.99 -2.90 50.11
CA GLN A 321 -2.44 -2.72 50.01
C GLN A 321 -3.19 -4.04 50.17
N ALA A 322 -4.37 -3.98 50.79
CA ALA A 322 -5.32 -5.08 50.83
C ALA A 322 -6.69 -4.64 50.32
N LEU A 323 -7.38 -5.53 49.64
CA LEU A 323 -8.73 -5.33 49.16
C LEU A 323 -9.74 -6.05 50.04
N MET A 324 -10.60 -5.30 50.68
CA MET A 324 -11.74 -5.87 51.38
C MET A 324 -12.97 -5.78 50.48
N THR A 325 -13.63 -6.91 50.22
CA THR A 325 -14.83 -6.97 49.38
C THR A 325 -15.97 -7.62 50.18
N ARG A 326 -17.20 -7.13 49.96
CA ARG A 326 -18.41 -7.75 50.48
C ARG A 326 -19.30 -8.19 49.31
N ASP A 327 -19.63 -9.48 49.26
CA ASP A 327 -20.54 -9.99 48.22
C ASP A 327 -22.01 -9.67 48.50
N ALA A 328 -22.89 -9.97 47.55
CA ALA A 328 -24.33 -9.76 47.67
C ALA A 328 -24.98 -10.60 48.79
N ARG A 329 -24.28 -11.61 49.29
CA ARG A 329 -24.72 -12.47 50.43
C ARG A 329 -24.14 -12.01 51.78
N GLY A 330 -23.47 -10.84 51.81
CA GLY A 330 -22.90 -10.27 53.03
C GLY A 330 -21.54 -10.87 53.45
N ARG A 331 -20.96 -11.81 52.70
CA ARG A 331 -19.66 -12.40 53.00
C ARG A 331 -18.54 -11.41 52.73
N VAL A 332 -17.60 -11.31 53.63
CA VAL A 332 -16.43 -10.42 53.53
C VAL A 332 -15.20 -11.24 53.14
N PHE A 333 -14.50 -10.76 52.15
CA PHE A 333 -13.21 -11.29 51.68
C PHE A 333 -12.16 -10.20 51.80
N VAL A 334 -10.97 -10.57 52.31
CA VAL A 334 -9.80 -9.70 52.29
C VAL A 334 -8.72 -10.36 51.44
N LYS A 335 -8.29 -9.66 50.38
CA LYS A 335 -7.31 -10.16 49.46
C LYS A 335 -6.04 -9.29 49.52
N PHE A 336 -4.90 -9.92 49.67
CA PHE A 336 -3.59 -9.31 49.58
C PHE A 336 -2.95 -9.66 48.24
N ALA A 337 -2.07 -8.80 47.71
CA ALA A 337 -1.25 -9.14 46.56
C ALA A 337 -0.20 -10.19 46.93
N ALA A 338 0.28 -10.97 45.96
CA ALA A 338 1.29 -11.99 46.22
C ALA A 338 2.57 -11.36 46.82
N GLY A 339 3.08 -11.97 47.90
CA GLY A 339 4.31 -11.53 48.56
C GLY A 339 4.16 -10.28 49.45
N VAL A 340 2.94 -9.81 49.72
CA VAL A 340 2.69 -8.67 50.62
C VAL A 340 2.77 -9.06 52.10
N LEU A 341 2.41 -10.30 52.44
CA LEU A 341 2.53 -10.84 53.78
C LEU A 341 3.68 -11.85 53.84
N SER A 342 4.46 -11.80 54.89
CA SER A 342 5.36 -12.87 55.30
C SER A 342 4.60 -13.94 56.09
N ASP A 343 5.17 -15.13 56.24
CA ASP A 343 4.58 -16.24 56.98
C ASP A 343 4.21 -15.85 58.45
N ASP A 344 5.06 -15.05 59.10
CA ASP A 344 4.80 -14.52 60.45
C ASP A 344 3.64 -13.52 60.50
N GLU A 345 3.50 -12.70 59.42
CA GLU A 345 2.40 -11.74 59.31
C GLU A 345 1.07 -12.44 58.96
N GLU A 346 1.09 -13.54 58.20
CA GLU A 346 -0.08 -14.40 57.99
C GLU A 346 -0.56 -15.03 59.30
N ALA A 347 0.38 -15.53 60.14
CA ALA A 347 0.03 -16.06 61.46
C ALA A 347 -0.57 -14.99 62.37
N ALA A 348 0.01 -13.78 62.38
CA ALA A 348 -0.53 -12.64 63.13
C ALA A 348 -1.92 -12.22 62.64
N LEU A 349 -2.17 -12.26 61.33
CA LEU A 349 -3.47 -11.98 60.74
C LEU A 349 -4.53 -13.02 61.17
N ALA A 350 -4.17 -14.31 61.19
CA ALA A 350 -5.06 -15.37 61.65
C ALA A 350 -5.49 -15.14 63.11
N ILE A 351 -4.56 -14.82 63.99
CA ILE A 351 -4.84 -14.48 65.40
C ILE A 351 -5.75 -13.25 65.51
N ALA A 352 -5.54 -12.23 64.66
CA ALA A 352 -6.38 -11.04 64.68
C ALA A 352 -7.82 -11.35 64.23
N ILE A 353 -7.99 -12.22 63.22
CA ILE A 353 -9.30 -12.69 62.79
C ILE A 353 -10.01 -13.52 63.89
N GLU A 354 -9.30 -14.42 64.54
CA GLU A 354 -9.84 -15.19 65.68
C GLU A 354 -10.35 -14.28 66.78
N ARG A 355 -9.59 -13.25 67.12
CA ARG A 355 -10.00 -12.26 68.17
C ARG A 355 -11.26 -11.50 67.78
N LEU A 356 -11.45 -11.23 66.47
CA LEU A 356 -12.66 -10.58 65.94
C LEU A 356 -13.88 -11.51 66.03
N LEU A 357 -13.70 -12.80 65.78
CA LEU A 357 -14.78 -13.80 65.78
C LEU A 357 -15.18 -14.20 67.22
N LEU A 358 -14.27 -14.03 68.19
CA LEU A 358 -14.53 -14.31 69.59
C LEU A 358 -15.10 -13.12 70.39
N ARG A 359 -15.32 -11.95 69.71
CA ARG A 359 -16.04 -10.84 70.34
C ARG A 359 -17.54 -11.14 70.36
N PRO A 360 -18.22 -11.09 71.54
CA PRO A 360 -19.66 -11.33 71.63
C PRO A 360 -20.48 -10.26 70.90
#